data_c933d343c018b832988b95b1a5f76908
#
_entry.id   c933d343c018b832988b95b1a5f76908
#
_cell.length_a   1.000
_cell.length_b   1.000
_cell.length_c   1.000
_cell.angle_alpha   90.00
_cell.angle_beta   90.00
_cell.angle_gamma   90.00
#
_symmetry.space_group_name_H-M   'P 1'
#
loop_
_entity.id
_entity.type
_entity.pdbx_description
1 polymer ?
#
loop_
_entity_poly.entity_id
_entity_poly.type
_entity_poly.pdbx_seq_one_letter_code
_entity_poly.pdbx_strand_id
1 'polypeptide(L)' 'EIDFKGDIEQQKKNGELLQKIENIKAVGIREDLAELWAVKYWKQFVEEKNKLLEVILKGKIIDDRAAYLAGIFKKKGYL' A
#
# COMPACT_ATOMS: atom_id res chain seq x y z
N GLU A 1 -18.81 9.08 -15.54
CA GLU A 1 -18.53 7.92 -14.69
C GLU A 1 -17.07 7.50 -14.81
N ILE A 2 -16.40 7.35 -13.69
CA ILE A 2 -14.99 7.00 -13.69
C ILE A 2 -14.82 5.49 -13.85
N ASP A 3 -14.16 5.11 -14.94
CA ASP A 3 -13.80 3.71 -15.15
C ASP A 3 -12.52 3.40 -14.38
N PHE A 4 -12.69 2.84 -13.21
CA PHE A 4 -11.58 2.53 -12.31
C PHE A 4 -10.56 1.59 -12.95
N LYS A 5 -11.01 0.61 -13.74
CA LYS A 5 -10.12 -0.30 -14.44
C LYS A 5 -9.32 0.41 -15.53
N GLY A 6 -9.97 1.29 -16.28
CA GLY A 6 -9.30 2.06 -17.31
C GLY A 6 -8.21 2.95 -16.75
N ASP A 7 -8.48 3.60 -15.62
CA ASP A 7 -7.51 4.44 -14.95
C ASP A 7 -6.30 3.64 -14.46
N ILE A 8 -6.53 2.45 -13.90
CA ILE A 8 -5.45 1.58 -13.45
C ILE A 8 -4.60 1.15 -14.62
N GLU A 9 -5.22 0.71 -15.72
CA GLU A 9 -4.49 0.26 -16.90
C GLU A 9 -3.66 1.38 -17.52
N GLN A 10 -4.22 2.58 -17.60
CA GLN A 10 -3.52 3.73 -18.14
C GLN A 10 -2.31 4.11 -17.28
N GLN A 11 -2.47 4.11 -15.98
CA GLN A 11 -1.37 4.42 -15.06
C GLN A 11 -0.30 3.34 -15.09
N LYS A 12 -0.69 2.08 -15.25
CA LYS A 12 0.26 0.98 -15.40
C LYS A 12 1.12 1.16 -16.65
N LYS A 13 0.55 1.64 -17.74
CA LYS A 13 1.30 1.93 -18.96
C LYS A 13 2.35 3.01 -18.73
N ASN A 14 2.06 3.97 -17.89
CA ASN A 14 3.00 5.04 -17.55
C ASN A 14 4.06 4.61 -16.53
N GLY A 15 3.91 3.43 -15.94
CA GLY A 15 4.87 2.88 -14.98
C GLY A 15 4.74 3.40 -13.55
N GLU A 16 4.05 4.50 -13.37
CA GLU A 16 3.86 5.10 -12.04
C GLU A 16 3.07 4.21 -11.09
N LEU A 17 1.91 3.78 -11.55
CA LEU A 17 1.05 2.93 -10.72
C LEU A 17 1.70 1.57 -10.50
N LEU A 18 2.34 1.03 -11.52
CA LEU A 18 3.03 -0.24 -11.39
C LEU A 18 4.10 -0.19 -10.31
N GLN A 19 4.87 0.90 -10.27
CA GLN A 19 5.89 1.07 -9.24
C GLN A 19 5.28 1.16 -7.85
N LYS A 20 4.16 1.88 -7.69
CA LYS A 20 3.45 1.96 -6.43
C LYS A 20 2.95 0.58 -5.97
N ILE A 21 2.38 -0.19 -6.89
CA ILE A 21 1.91 -1.54 -6.61
C ILE A 21 3.08 -2.42 -6.18
N GLU A 22 4.21 -2.36 -6.88
CA GLU A 22 5.38 -3.14 -6.53
C GLU A 22 5.91 -2.80 -5.13
N ASN A 23 5.91 -1.52 -4.77
CA ASN A 23 6.31 -1.10 -3.43
C ASN A 23 5.40 -1.68 -2.35
N ILE A 24 4.11 -1.72 -2.60
CA ILE A 24 3.15 -2.28 -1.65
C ILE A 24 3.30 -3.80 -1.57
N LYS A 25 3.46 -4.46 -2.72
CA LYS A 25 3.64 -5.92 -2.76
C LYS A 25 4.94 -6.34 -2.06
N ALA A 26 5.95 -5.50 -2.11
CA ALA A 26 7.23 -5.78 -1.44
C ALA A 26 7.08 -5.93 0.08
N VAL A 27 6.05 -5.33 0.65
CA VAL A 27 5.73 -5.48 2.07
C VAL A 27 5.06 -6.82 2.36
N GLY A 28 4.44 -7.44 1.34
CA GLY A 28 3.73 -8.71 1.46
C GLY A 28 2.23 -8.61 1.24
N ILE A 29 1.76 -7.50 0.69
CA ILE A 29 0.35 -7.28 0.42
C ILE A 29 -0.05 -7.96 -0.89
N ARG A 30 -1.26 -8.53 -0.94
CA ARG A 30 -1.78 -9.17 -2.16
C ARG A 30 -1.94 -8.13 -3.27
N GLU A 31 -1.87 -8.61 -4.52
CA GLU A 31 -1.94 -7.74 -5.68
C GLU A 31 -3.22 -6.91 -5.74
N ASP A 32 -4.38 -7.51 -5.45
CA ASP A 32 -5.66 -6.81 -5.49
C ASP A 32 -5.72 -5.68 -4.46
N LEU A 33 -5.26 -5.92 -3.25
CA LEU A 33 -5.17 -4.88 -2.23
C LEU A 33 -4.10 -3.85 -2.57
N ALA A 34 -2.98 -4.31 -3.14
CA ALA A 34 -1.91 -3.40 -3.54
C ALA A 34 -2.40 -2.41 -4.60
N GLU A 35 -3.19 -2.87 -5.57
CA GLU A 35 -3.78 -2.01 -6.58
C GLU A 35 -4.73 -0.98 -5.95
N LEU A 36 -5.59 -1.43 -5.05
CA LEU A 36 -6.53 -0.55 -4.35
C LEU A 36 -5.79 0.54 -3.56
N TRP A 37 -4.79 0.13 -2.79
CA TRP A 37 -4.03 1.06 -1.96
C TRP A 37 -3.20 2.02 -2.82
N ALA A 38 -2.65 1.55 -3.92
CA ALA A 38 -1.87 2.39 -4.82
C ALA A 38 -2.72 3.49 -5.45
N VAL A 39 -3.97 3.20 -5.76
CA VAL A 39 -4.87 4.15 -6.39
C VAL A 39 -5.56 5.07 -5.38
N LYS A 40 -6.16 4.48 -4.35
CA LYS A 40 -6.99 5.24 -3.40
C LYS A 40 -6.25 5.70 -2.15
N TYR A 41 -5.32 4.89 -1.66
CA TYR A 41 -4.72 5.10 -0.34
C TYR A 41 -3.20 5.19 -0.39
N TRP A 42 -2.64 5.60 -1.51
CA TRP A 42 -1.18 5.68 -1.66
C TRP A 42 -0.55 6.58 -0.60
N LYS A 43 -1.14 7.77 -0.40
CA LYS A 43 -0.63 8.73 0.57
C LYS A 43 -0.66 8.15 1.98
N GLN A 44 -1.76 7.51 2.34
CA GLN A 44 -1.92 6.87 3.64
C GLN A 44 -0.94 5.71 3.80
N PHE A 45 -0.74 4.93 2.74
CA PHE A 45 0.24 3.84 2.76
C PHE A 45 1.64 4.37 3.04
N VAL A 46 2.06 5.42 2.36
CA VAL A 46 3.39 6.01 2.55
C VAL A 46 3.56 6.49 3.99
N GLU A 47 2.56 7.17 4.54
CA GLU A 47 2.60 7.64 5.92
C GLU A 47 2.76 6.49 6.92
N GLU A 48 1.94 5.45 6.77
CA GLU A 48 1.98 4.31 7.68
C GLU A 48 3.27 3.51 7.51
N LYS A 49 3.77 3.39 6.29
CA LYS A 49 5.03 2.72 6.03
C LYS A 49 6.19 3.46 6.70
N ASN A 50 6.19 4.79 6.64
CA ASN A 50 7.22 5.60 7.30
C ASN A 50 7.17 5.43 8.82
N LYS A 51 5.98 5.40 9.40
CA LYS A 51 5.82 5.14 10.83
C LYS A 51 6.33 3.75 11.21
N LEU A 52 6.05 2.76 10.37
CA LEU A 52 6.53 1.41 10.57
C LEU A 52 8.06 1.35 10.58
N LEU A 53 8.69 2.04 9.62
CA LEU A 53 10.15 2.09 9.54
C LEU A 53 10.75 2.76 10.78
N GLU A 54 10.14 3.82 11.28
CA GLU A 54 10.58 4.47 12.51
C GLU A 54 10.53 3.51 13.70
N VAL A 55 9.44 2.77 13.81
CA VAL A 55 9.26 1.80 14.89
C VAL A 55 10.34 0.73 14.84
N ILE A 56 10.65 0.24 13.62
CA ILE A 56 11.71 -0.76 13.43
C ILE A 56 13.07 -0.17 13.79
N LEU A 57 13.35 1.07 13.40
CA LEU A 57 14.60 1.74 13.70
C LEU A 57 14.81 1.96 15.21
N LYS A 58 13.71 2.09 15.95
CA LYS A 58 13.76 2.20 17.42
C LYS A 58 13.94 0.86 18.13
N GLY A 59 14.10 -0.21 17.37
CA GLY A 59 14.40 -1.53 17.92
C GLY A 59 13.22 -2.47 18.09
N LYS A 60 12.02 -2.07 17.68
CA LYS A 60 10.86 -2.95 17.74
C LYS A 60 10.90 -3.95 16.60
N ILE A 61 10.67 -5.22 16.92
CA ILE A 61 10.63 -6.29 15.93
C ILE A 61 9.20 -6.48 15.46
N ILE A 62 8.99 -6.39 14.14
CA ILE A 62 7.69 -6.64 13.52
C ILE A 62 7.87 -7.82 12.58
N ASP A 63 7.25 -8.95 12.93
CA ASP A 63 7.41 -10.20 12.19
C ASP A 63 6.69 -10.16 10.84
N ASP A 64 5.51 -9.54 10.79
CA ASP A 64 4.72 -9.48 9.57
C ASP A 64 4.29 -8.03 9.30
N ARG A 65 5.04 -7.38 8.43
CA ARG A 65 4.77 -5.99 8.07
C ARG A 65 3.43 -5.83 7.34
N ALA A 66 3.09 -6.82 6.51
CA ALA A 66 1.82 -6.79 5.78
C ALA A 66 0.64 -6.85 6.74
N ALA A 67 0.68 -7.75 7.71
CA ALA A 67 -0.38 -7.86 8.71
C ALA A 67 -0.48 -6.60 9.57
N TYR A 68 0.66 -6.02 9.91
CA TYR A 68 0.70 -4.78 10.69
C TYR A 68 0.01 -3.64 9.94
N LEU A 69 0.37 -3.43 8.67
CA LEU A 69 -0.23 -2.37 7.86
C LEU A 69 -1.71 -2.65 7.56
N ALA A 70 -2.05 -3.90 7.25
CA ALA A 70 -3.43 -4.28 7.00
C ALA A 70 -4.30 -4.04 8.24
N GLY A 71 -3.78 -4.34 9.42
CA GLY A 71 -4.47 -4.07 10.67
C GLY A 71 -4.75 -2.60 10.89
N ILE A 72 -3.76 -1.74 10.60
CA ILE A 72 -3.93 -0.30 10.70
C ILE A 72 -4.97 0.20 9.71
N PHE A 73 -4.92 -0.27 8.46
CA PHE A 73 -5.86 0.13 7.42
C PHE A 73 -7.27 -0.31 7.75
N LYS A 74 -7.42 -1.53 8.27
CA LYS A 74 -8.72 -2.03 8.71
C LYS A 74 -9.28 -1.19 9.86
N LYS A 75 -8.43 -0.84 10.81
CA LYS A 75 -8.83 -0.02 11.97
C LYS A 75 -9.27 1.37 11.54
N LYS A 76 -8.62 1.93 10.51
CA LYS A 76 -8.97 3.25 9.99
C LYS A 76 -10.10 3.22 8.95
N GLY A 77 -10.59 2.05 8.59
CA GLY A 77 -11.69 1.90 7.65
C GLY A 77 -11.30 1.96 6.18
N TYR A 78 -10.05 1.70 5.86
CA TYR A 78 -9.57 1.70 4.47
C TYR A 78 -9.70 0.33 3.79
N LEU A 79 -10.05 -0.69 4.54
CA LEU A 79 -10.29 -2.03 3.99
C LEU A 79 -11.78 -2.35 3.97
#